data_7c5a6d35449fd7e6960fdf4cea20cb86
#
_entry.id   7c5a6d35449fd7e6960fdf4cea20cb86
#
_cell.length_a   1.000
_cell.length_b   1.000
_cell.length_c   1.000
_cell.angle_alpha   90.00
_cell.angle_beta   90.00
_cell.angle_gamma   90.00
#
_symmetry.space_group_name_H-M   'P 1'
#
loop_
_entity.id
_entity.type
_entity.pdbx_description
1 polymer ?
#
loop_
_entity_poly.entity_id
_entity_poly.type
_entity_poly.pdbx_seq_one_letter_code
_entity_poly.pdbx_strand_id
1 'polypeptide(L)'
;MADKVHAELGAVQETLFVTLAGRARATARKHPVLRDPKAVEMIASIDFDKETYGRGWGGSVTALRTVIFDWWVREFLAEHPDGTVVELGTGLNTRFERTDNGTVHWVDLDLPDTIELRRRFFADTGRRQMIAGSLLDEDWMAAVGERPGPYFFVSEGVLVYLEKDAVLGVLDRIAERFPGSLLAFDIVSQVTFAQQHKMAARRGMAARWAWACDDPRSLERPGLRLVESATITRPPRGLRAELPFRYRRLLPLADPVLGKSFTLSLFRAG
;
A
#
# COMPACT_ATOMS: atom_id res chain seq x y z
N MET A 1 -4.78 14.97 -29.24
CA MET A 1 -4.41 14.05 -28.16
C MET A 1 -4.12 14.95 -26.96
N ALA A 2 -4.70 14.71 -25.79
CA ALA A 2 -4.34 15.48 -24.62
C ALA A 2 -2.87 15.22 -24.30
N ASP A 3 -2.14 16.30 -23.93
CA ASP A 3 -0.74 16.18 -23.51
C ASP A 3 -0.69 15.25 -22.29
N LYS A 4 0.19 14.26 -22.37
CA LYS A 4 0.39 13.34 -21.25
C LYS A 4 1.15 14.03 -20.12
N VAL A 5 0.80 13.68 -18.89
CA VAL A 5 1.52 14.12 -17.71
C VAL A 5 2.90 13.45 -17.71
N HIS A 6 3.94 14.25 -17.79
CA HIS A 6 5.32 13.78 -17.57
C HIS A 6 5.66 13.92 -16.08
N ALA A 7 6.24 12.89 -15.49
CA ALA A 7 6.62 12.88 -14.09
C ALA A 7 8.13 12.67 -13.95
N GLU A 8 8.78 13.59 -13.27
CA GLU A 8 10.18 13.46 -12.85
C GLU A 8 10.19 12.90 -11.42
N LEU A 9 10.48 11.61 -11.28
CA LEU A 9 10.43 10.89 -10.02
C LEU A 9 11.79 10.31 -9.67
N GLY A 10 12.06 10.18 -8.38
CA GLY A 10 13.17 9.38 -7.90
C GLY A 10 13.01 7.89 -8.26
N ALA A 11 14.12 7.16 -8.27
CA ALA A 11 14.15 5.77 -8.72
C ALA A 11 13.20 4.83 -7.95
N VAL A 12 13.02 5.07 -6.64
CA VAL A 12 12.07 4.30 -5.83
C VAL A 12 10.65 4.67 -6.19
N GLN A 13 10.36 5.96 -6.33
CA GLN A 13 9.03 6.50 -6.64
C GLN A 13 8.54 6.02 -8.01
N GLU A 14 9.41 5.85 -9.02
CA GLU A 14 9.02 5.27 -10.32
C GLU A 14 8.37 3.89 -10.21
N THR A 15 8.65 3.14 -9.14
CA THR A 15 8.02 1.84 -8.91
C THR A 15 6.52 1.91 -8.67
N LEU A 16 5.98 3.10 -8.35
CA LEU A 16 4.54 3.33 -8.25
C LEU A 16 3.80 2.99 -9.56
N PHE A 17 4.46 3.12 -10.72
CA PHE A 17 3.87 2.75 -12.01
C PHE A 17 3.63 1.24 -12.14
N VAL A 18 4.44 0.39 -11.47
CA VAL A 18 4.23 -1.07 -11.45
C VAL A 18 2.88 -1.39 -10.78
N THR A 19 2.62 -0.75 -9.65
CA THR A 19 1.39 -0.97 -8.89
C THR A 19 0.18 -0.34 -9.56
N LEU A 20 0.31 0.86 -10.11
CA LEU A 20 -0.74 1.54 -10.88
C LEU A 20 -1.14 0.70 -12.11
N ALA A 21 -0.16 0.28 -12.93
CA ALA A 21 -0.41 -0.57 -14.10
C ALA A 21 -1.01 -1.93 -13.70
N GLY A 22 -0.61 -2.47 -12.55
CA GLY A 22 -1.17 -3.71 -11.99
C GLY A 22 -2.65 -3.59 -11.68
N ARG A 23 -3.08 -2.53 -10.99
CA ARG A 23 -4.48 -2.25 -10.66
C ARG A 23 -5.32 -1.95 -11.89
N ALA A 24 -4.82 -1.14 -12.82
CA ALA A 24 -5.49 -0.87 -14.09
C ALA A 24 -5.74 -2.15 -14.89
N ARG A 25 -4.73 -3.03 -15.04
CA ARG A 25 -4.89 -4.34 -15.71
C ARG A 25 -5.85 -5.27 -14.99
N ALA A 26 -5.86 -5.27 -13.66
CA ALA A 26 -6.80 -6.07 -12.87
C ALA A 26 -8.24 -5.63 -13.14
N THR A 27 -8.47 -4.31 -13.18
CA THR A 27 -9.78 -3.69 -13.42
C THR A 27 -10.33 -4.05 -14.81
N ALA A 28 -9.47 -4.12 -15.83
CA ALA A 28 -9.86 -4.45 -17.21
C ALA A 28 -10.28 -5.93 -17.42
N ARG A 29 -10.18 -6.80 -16.40
CA ARG A 29 -10.55 -8.21 -16.53
C ARG A 29 -12.07 -8.41 -16.51
N LYS A 30 -12.56 -9.44 -17.23
CA LYS A 30 -14.00 -9.79 -17.25
C LYS A 30 -14.62 -9.98 -15.86
N HIS A 31 -13.84 -10.52 -14.91
CA HIS A 31 -14.28 -10.71 -13.52
C HIS A 31 -13.16 -10.19 -12.61
N PRO A 32 -13.07 -8.88 -12.40
CA PRO A 32 -11.99 -8.29 -11.64
C PRO A 32 -12.13 -8.62 -10.15
N VAL A 33 -10.99 -8.84 -9.48
CA VAL A 33 -10.94 -8.92 -8.02
C VAL A 33 -10.88 -7.52 -7.40
N LEU A 34 -10.41 -6.55 -8.16
CA LEU A 34 -10.36 -5.13 -7.79
C LEU A 34 -10.94 -4.30 -8.93
N ARG A 35 -11.78 -3.33 -8.59
CA ARG A 35 -12.28 -2.30 -9.51
C ARG A 35 -11.65 -0.96 -9.13
N ASP A 36 -10.81 -0.45 -10.01
CA ASP A 36 -10.09 0.82 -9.82
C ASP A 36 -10.13 1.63 -11.14
N PRO A 37 -11.29 2.25 -11.46
CA PRO A 37 -11.43 3.04 -12.67
C PRO A 37 -10.49 4.25 -12.69
N LYS A 38 -10.15 4.83 -11.52
CA LYS A 38 -9.21 5.93 -11.43
C LYS A 38 -7.79 5.52 -11.81
N ALA A 39 -7.35 4.29 -11.46
CA ALA A 39 -6.07 3.77 -11.93
C ALA A 39 -6.04 3.59 -13.46
N VAL A 40 -7.17 3.23 -14.09
CA VAL A 40 -7.27 3.13 -15.55
C VAL A 40 -7.15 4.51 -16.20
N GLU A 41 -7.81 5.53 -15.64
CA GLU A 41 -7.71 6.92 -16.09
C GLU A 41 -6.26 7.43 -15.98
N MET A 42 -5.65 7.29 -14.81
CA MET A 42 -4.30 7.78 -14.53
C MET A 42 -3.26 7.12 -15.45
N ILE A 43 -3.29 5.78 -15.60
CA ILE A 43 -2.31 5.06 -16.44
C ILE A 43 -2.39 5.43 -17.93
N ALA A 44 -3.56 5.88 -18.40
CA ALA A 44 -3.76 6.38 -19.74
C ALA A 44 -3.21 7.80 -19.94
N SER A 45 -3.19 8.61 -18.86
CA SER A 45 -2.83 10.02 -18.87
C SER A 45 -1.36 10.30 -18.61
N ILE A 46 -0.62 9.34 -18.03
CA ILE A 46 0.79 9.51 -17.66
C ILE A 46 1.70 8.94 -18.75
N ASP A 47 2.77 9.69 -19.05
CA ASP A 47 3.89 9.16 -19.83
C ASP A 47 4.96 8.59 -18.89
N PHE A 48 5.23 7.30 -19.01
CA PHE A 48 6.21 6.57 -18.20
C PHE A 48 6.84 5.43 -18.98
N ASP A 49 7.98 4.93 -18.53
CA ASP A 49 8.64 3.76 -19.15
C ASP A 49 7.81 2.48 -18.96
N LYS A 50 7.00 2.16 -19.98
CA LYS A 50 6.13 0.98 -20.00
C LYS A 50 6.90 -0.33 -20.16
N GLU A 51 8.10 -0.29 -20.67
CA GLU A 51 8.96 -1.47 -20.85
C GLU A 51 9.45 -1.94 -19.46
N THR A 52 9.95 -1.02 -18.67
CA THR A 52 10.48 -1.31 -17.34
C THR A 52 9.37 -1.49 -16.30
N TYR A 53 8.41 -0.59 -16.23
CA TYR A 53 7.42 -0.55 -15.15
C TYR A 53 6.03 -1.08 -15.54
N GLY A 54 5.66 -1.03 -16.82
CA GLY A 54 4.35 -1.47 -17.29
C GLY A 54 4.13 -2.99 -17.28
N ARG A 55 5.20 -3.80 -17.29
CA ARG A 55 5.18 -5.27 -17.29
C ARG A 55 5.42 -5.88 -15.90
N GLY A 56 4.93 -5.25 -14.84
CA GLY A 56 5.09 -5.74 -13.47
C GLY A 56 4.43 -7.10 -13.21
N TRP A 57 4.77 -7.69 -12.08
CA TRP A 57 4.21 -8.93 -11.53
C TRP A 57 2.69 -8.94 -11.62
N GLY A 58 2.17 -9.92 -12.33
CA GLY A 58 0.78 -10.15 -12.66
C GLY A 58 -0.25 -9.31 -11.90
N GLY A 59 -0.99 -8.47 -12.62
CA GLY A 59 -1.97 -7.55 -12.04
C GLY A 59 -2.90 -8.17 -10.98
N SER A 60 -3.00 -9.52 -10.93
CA SER A 60 -3.73 -10.23 -9.88
C SER A 60 -3.03 -10.18 -8.52
N VAL A 61 -1.69 -10.29 -8.45
CA VAL A 61 -0.94 -10.26 -7.18
C VAL A 61 -1.03 -8.87 -6.56
N THR A 62 -0.77 -7.83 -7.35
CA THR A 62 -0.93 -6.44 -6.91
C THR A 62 -2.36 -6.17 -6.45
N ALA A 63 -3.36 -6.57 -7.24
CA ALA A 63 -4.75 -6.32 -6.91
C ALA A 63 -5.21 -7.07 -5.65
N LEU A 64 -4.78 -8.33 -5.45
CA LEU A 64 -5.11 -9.09 -4.23
C LEU A 64 -4.48 -8.47 -2.98
N ARG A 65 -3.24 -7.97 -3.09
CA ARG A 65 -2.58 -7.23 -2.01
C ARG A 65 -3.40 -5.98 -1.65
N THR A 66 -3.72 -5.16 -2.64
CA THR A 66 -4.52 -3.94 -2.45
C THR A 66 -5.89 -4.25 -1.81
N VAL A 67 -6.58 -5.31 -2.26
CA VAL A 67 -7.91 -5.69 -1.73
C VAL A 67 -7.85 -6.13 -0.27
N ILE A 68 -6.75 -6.74 0.20
CA ILE A 68 -6.58 -7.10 1.61
C ILE A 68 -6.42 -5.83 2.46
N PHE A 69 -5.63 -4.85 2.03
CA PHE A 69 -5.53 -3.57 2.74
C PHE A 69 -6.85 -2.80 2.73
N ASP A 70 -7.54 -2.76 1.58
CA ASP A 70 -8.86 -2.13 1.48
C ASP A 70 -9.88 -2.81 2.43
N TRP A 71 -9.77 -4.12 2.62
CA TRP A 71 -10.60 -4.87 3.56
C TRP A 71 -10.38 -4.38 5.00
N TRP A 72 -9.13 -4.34 5.47
CA TRP A 72 -8.85 -3.89 6.83
C TRP A 72 -9.25 -2.43 7.07
N VAL A 73 -9.07 -1.56 6.07
CA VAL A 73 -9.56 -0.18 6.15
C VAL A 73 -11.08 -0.14 6.27
N ARG A 74 -11.81 -0.94 5.49
CA ARG A 74 -13.29 -0.99 5.58
C ARG A 74 -13.77 -1.53 6.93
N GLU A 75 -13.12 -2.57 7.48
CA GLU A 75 -13.43 -3.08 8.81
C GLU A 75 -13.21 -2.00 9.88
N PHE A 76 -12.09 -1.28 9.82
CA PHE A 76 -11.85 -0.15 10.71
C PHE A 76 -12.94 0.93 10.57
N LEU A 77 -13.30 1.31 9.37
CA LEU A 77 -14.31 2.35 9.12
C LEU A 77 -15.74 1.90 9.46
N ALA A 78 -16.01 0.60 9.49
CA ALA A 78 -17.28 0.07 9.96
C ALA A 78 -17.45 0.27 11.49
N GLU A 79 -16.36 0.21 12.24
CA GLU A 79 -16.35 0.46 13.70
C GLU A 79 -16.15 1.96 14.02
N HIS A 80 -15.42 2.69 13.16
CA HIS A 80 -14.97 4.07 13.36
C HIS A 80 -15.21 4.90 12.11
N PRO A 81 -16.48 5.24 11.77
CA PRO A 81 -16.83 5.85 10.49
C PRO A 81 -16.22 7.24 10.25
N ASP A 82 -15.92 7.98 11.29
CA ASP A 82 -15.28 9.31 11.30
C ASP A 82 -13.80 9.29 11.72
N GLY A 83 -13.22 8.09 11.85
CA GLY A 83 -11.80 7.92 12.16
C GLY A 83 -10.88 8.45 11.06
N THR A 84 -9.59 8.50 11.35
CA THR A 84 -8.58 8.97 10.41
C THR A 84 -7.76 7.81 9.83
N VAL A 85 -7.74 7.69 8.50
CA VAL A 85 -6.84 6.80 7.77
C VAL A 85 -5.63 7.60 7.26
N VAL A 86 -4.44 7.09 7.52
CA VAL A 86 -3.17 7.70 7.09
C VAL A 86 -2.46 6.73 6.15
N GLU A 87 -2.30 7.11 4.90
CA GLU A 87 -1.59 6.32 3.90
C GLU A 87 -0.13 6.76 3.82
N LEU A 88 0.77 5.89 4.30
CA LEU A 88 2.21 6.12 4.37
C LEU A 88 2.87 5.64 3.07
N GLY A 89 3.43 6.57 2.28
CA GLY A 89 3.91 6.29 0.93
C GLY A 89 2.76 6.03 -0.03
N THR A 90 1.84 7.00 -0.12
CA THR A 90 0.56 6.85 -0.85
C THR A 90 0.75 6.61 -2.35
N GLY A 91 1.85 7.06 -2.97
CA GLY A 91 2.09 6.94 -4.40
C GLY A 91 0.91 7.46 -5.23
N LEU A 92 0.50 6.65 -6.20
CA LEU A 92 -0.74 6.85 -6.95
C LEU A 92 -1.84 5.86 -6.52
N ASN A 93 -1.89 5.51 -5.22
CA ASN A 93 -2.98 4.70 -4.69
C ASN A 93 -4.30 5.49 -4.71
N THR A 94 -5.39 4.77 -4.92
CA THR A 94 -6.76 5.26 -5.03
C THR A 94 -7.64 4.63 -3.94
N ARG A 95 -7.07 4.32 -2.78
CA ARG A 95 -7.81 3.64 -1.70
C ARG A 95 -8.92 4.52 -1.17
N PHE A 96 -8.67 5.82 -1.00
CA PHE A 96 -9.73 6.76 -0.61
C PHE A 96 -10.94 6.62 -1.54
N GLU A 97 -10.76 6.63 -2.86
CA GLU A 97 -11.84 6.52 -3.84
C GLU A 97 -12.61 5.20 -3.78
N ARG A 98 -11.99 4.14 -3.20
CA ARG A 98 -12.61 2.82 -3.08
C ARG A 98 -13.24 2.55 -1.72
N THR A 99 -12.83 3.29 -0.67
CA THR A 99 -13.21 3.01 0.71
C THR A 99 -13.88 4.18 1.43
N ASP A 100 -13.96 5.36 0.79
CA ASP A 100 -14.63 6.54 1.38
C ASP A 100 -16.07 6.22 1.74
N ASN A 101 -16.41 6.39 3.01
CA ASN A 101 -17.74 6.21 3.57
C ASN A 101 -18.52 7.53 3.73
N GLY A 102 -17.97 8.66 3.26
CA GLY A 102 -18.55 10.00 3.34
C GLY A 102 -18.19 10.77 4.62
N THR A 103 -17.58 10.14 5.63
CA THR A 103 -17.24 10.78 6.91
C THR A 103 -15.78 10.61 7.30
N VAL A 104 -15.05 9.62 6.78
CA VAL A 104 -13.64 9.36 7.07
C VAL A 104 -12.75 10.57 6.84
N HIS A 105 -11.79 10.80 7.73
CA HIS A 105 -10.67 11.71 7.51
C HIS A 105 -9.50 10.96 6.90
N TRP A 106 -8.83 11.58 5.93
CA TRP A 106 -7.78 10.91 5.14
C TRP A 106 -6.53 11.77 5.00
N VAL A 107 -5.37 11.16 5.24
CA VAL A 107 -4.08 11.78 5.00
C VAL A 107 -3.28 10.92 4.04
N ASP A 108 -2.89 11.52 2.92
CA ASP A 108 -1.96 10.95 1.95
C ASP A 108 -0.56 11.51 2.19
N LEU A 109 0.36 10.73 2.71
CA LEU A 109 1.76 11.13 2.93
C LEU A 109 2.67 10.47 1.89
N ASP A 110 3.47 11.26 1.19
CA ASP A 110 4.55 10.77 0.33
C ASP A 110 5.60 11.87 0.09
N LEU A 111 6.70 11.50 -0.54
CA LEU A 111 7.76 12.42 -0.91
C LEU A 111 7.25 13.55 -1.85
N PRO A 112 7.88 14.73 -1.83
CA PRO A 112 7.38 15.91 -2.54
C PRO A 112 7.12 15.71 -4.03
N ASP A 113 7.99 14.98 -4.75
CA ASP A 113 7.84 14.67 -6.18
C ASP A 113 6.61 13.80 -6.46
N THR A 114 6.35 12.82 -5.60
CA THR A 114 5.16 11.96 -5.68
C THR A 114 3.89 12.75 -5.39
N ILE A 115 3.89 13.60 -4.36
CA ILE A 115 2.73 14.45 -4.04
C ILE A 115 2.45 15.48 -5.16
N GLU A 116 3.48 16.03 -5.79
CA GLU A 116 3.31 16.92 -6.94
C GLU A 116 2.60 16.19 -8.10
N LEU A 117 3.04 14.96 -8.44
CA LEU A 117 2.37 14.12 -9.43
C LEU A 117 0.94 13.80 -9.00
N ARG A 118 0.73 13.46 -7.74
CA ARG A 118 -0.57 13.08 -7.19
C ARG A 118 -1.59 14.22 -7.29
N ARG A 119 -1.18 15.48 -7.07
CA ARG A 119 -2.02 16.68 -7.20
C ARG A 119 -2.53 16.95 -8.62
N ARG A 120 -2.00 16.26 -9.63
CA ARG A 120 -2.55 16.31 -11.00
C ARG A 120 -3.87 15.52 -11.12
N PHE A 121 -4.15 14.60 -10.18
CA PHE A 121 -5.28 13.67 -10.24
C PHE A 121 -6.23 13.81 -9.06
N PHE A 122 -5.77 14.38 -7.97
CA PHE A 122 -6.51 14.49 -6.71
C PHE A 122 -6.38 15.90 -6.14
N ALA A 123 -7.35 16.29 -5.32
CA ALA A 123 -7.37 17.55 -4.60
C ALA A 123 -7.54 17.34 -3.11
N ASP A 124 -6.99 18.25 -2.32
CA ASP A 124 -7.31 18.35 -0.91
C ASP A 124 -8.76 18.76 -0.72
N THR A 125 -9.40 18.27 0.34
CA THR A 125 -10.77 18.58 0.73
C THR A 125 -10.84 18.79 2.24
N GLY A 126 -12.01 19.12 2.78
CA GLY A 126 -12.19 19.19 4.24
C GLY A 126 -11.87 17.89 4.96
N ARG A 127 -12.00 16.73 4.28
CA ARG A 127 -11.75 15.40 4.85
C ARG A 127 -10.46 14.74 4.36
N ARG A 128 -9.85 15.23 3.30
CA ARG A 128 -8.63 14.66 2.70
C ARG A 128 -7.53 15.70 2.60
N GLN A 129 -6.31 15.31 2.97
CA GLN A 129 -5.12 16.17 2.90
C GLN A 129 -3.94 15.38 2.34
N MET A 130 -3.22 15.98 1.40
CA MET A 130 -1.94 15.47 0.89
C MET A 130 -0.79 16.20 1.58
N ILE A 131 0.10 15.44 2.23
CA ILE A 131 1.29 15.93 2.92
C ILE A 131 2.53 15.52 2.13
N ALA A 132 3.33 16.50 1.72
CA ALA A 132 4.63 16.27 1.09
C ALA A 132 5.70 16.18 2.19
N GLY A 133 6.26 15.00 2.39
CA GLY A 133 7.28 14.76 3.41
C GLY A 133 7.76 13.31 3.45
N SER A 134 8.87 13.07 4.11
CA SER A 134 9.35 11.72 4.35
C SER A 134 8.61 11.10 5.53
N LEU A 135 8.25 9.82 5.41
CA LEU A 135 7.70 9.08 6.55
C LEU A 135 8.74 8.89 7.69
N LEU A 136 10.01 9.15 7.40
CA LEU A 136 11.08 9.11 8.40
C LEU A 136 11.13 10.38 9.27
N ASP A 137 10.54 11.48 8.79
CA ASP A 137 10.41 12.73 9.55
C ASP A 137 9.26 12.61 10.57
N GLU A 138 9.16 13.58 11.49
CA GLU A 138 8.10 13.61 12.52
C GLU A 138 7.04 14.67 12.27
N ASP A 139 7.31 15.64 11.41
CA ASP A 139 6.46 16.82 11.19
C ASP A 139 5.05 16.44 10.73
N TRP A 140 4.91 15.41 9.89
CA TRP A 140 3.62 14.93 9.42
C TRP A 140 2.72 14.38 10.56
N MET A 141 3.32 13.87 11.63
CA MET A 141 2.59 13.34 12.79
C MET A 141 1.82 14.43 13.53
N ALA A 142 2.35 15.68 13.55
CA ALA A 142 1.64 16.80 14.14
C ALA A 142 0.35 17.10 13.35
N ALA A 143 0.45 17.17 12.02
CA ALA A 143 -0.71 17.41 11.15
C ALA A 143 -1.76 16.27 11.22
N VAL A 144 -1.30 15.01 11.37
CA VAL A 144 -2.21 13.87 11.61
C VAL A 144 -2.91 14.00 12.95
N GLY A 145 -2.20 14.42 14.02
CA GLY A 145 -2.75 14.59 15.36
C GLY A 145 -3.81 15.69 15.48
N GLU A 146 -3.93 16.58 14.50
CA GLU A 146 -5.02 17.57 14.39
C GLU A 146 -6.34 16.95 13.89
N ARG A 147 -6.29 15.73 13.35
CA ARG A 147 -7.47 15.00 12.86
C ARG A 147 -8.08 14.14 13.97
N PRO A 148 -9.38 13.85 13.91
CA PRO A 148 -10.02 13.00 14.93
C PRO A 148 -9.49 11.56 14.87
N GLY A 149 -9.23 10.96 16.05
CA GLY A 149 -9.01 9.52 16.19
C GLY A 149 -10.34 8.75 16.21
N PRO A 150 -10.27 7.42 16.27
CA PRO A 150 -9.05 6.62 16.22
C PRO A 150 -8.37 6.61 14.86
N TYR A 151 -7.12 6.12 14.81
CA TYR A 151 -6.28 6.17 13.62
C TYR A 151 -6.00 4.80 13.04
N PHE A 152 -5.94 4.74 11.71
CA PHE A 152 -5.49 3.58 10.95
C PHE A 152 -4.35 4.00 10.01
N PHE A 153 -3.16 3.50 10.24
CA PHE A 153 -2.00 3.71 9.37
C PHE A 153 -1.89 2.55 8.38
N VAL A 154 -1.71 2.86 7.10
CA VAL A 154 -1.53 1.84 6.06
C VAL A 154 -0.34 2.18 5.18
N SER A 155 0.51 1.19 4.93
CA SER A 155 1.68 1.32 4.06
C SER A 155 1.74 0.12 3.11
N GLU A 156 1.57 0.34 1.81
CA GLU A 156 1.53 -0.72 0.80
C GLU A 156 2.72 -0.61 -0.16
N GLY A 157 3.69 -1.53 -0.01
CA GLY A 157 4.85 -1.63 -0.90
C GLY A 157 5.88 -0.52 -0.72
N VAL A 158 6.02 0.03 0.49
CA VAL A 158 6.88 1.17 0.82
C VAL A 158 7.99 0.78 1.77
N LEU A 159 7.66 0.18 2.92
CA LEU A 159 8.62 -0.07 4.00
C LEU A 159 9.80 -0.96 3.56
N VAL A 160 9.61 -1.78 2.55
CA VAL A 160 10.66 -2.66 1.98
C VAL A 160 11.82 -1.88 1.34
N TYR A 161 11.63 -0.60 1.01
CA TYR A 161 12.68 0.26 0.44
C TYR A 161 13.51 1.00 1.49
N LEU A 162 13.13 0.93 2.75
CA LEU A 162 13.80 1.59 3.87
C LEU A 162 14.65 0.59 4.63
N GLU A 163 15.74 1.05 5.24
CA GLU A 163 16.55 0.23 6.13
C GLU A 163 15.72 -0.24 7.34
N LYS A 164 15.97 -1.46 7.80
CA LYS A 164 15.20 -2.10 8.87
C LYS A 164 15.08 -1.22 10.11
N ASP A 165 16.18 -0.63 10.58
CA ASP A 165 16.17 0.18 11.81
C ASP A 165 15.37 1.46 11.65
N ALA A 166 15.36 2.04 10.44
CA ALA A 166 14.50 3.19 10.11
C ALA A 166 13.01 2.80 10.16
N VAL A 167 12.66 1.63 9.60
CA VAL A 167 11.29 1.09 9.68
C VAL A 167 10.88 0.90 11.14
N LEU A 168 11.73 0.26 11.94
CA LEU A 168 11.45 0.03 13.36
C LEU A 168 11.23 1.35 14.12
N GLY A 169 12.07 2.36 13.85
CA GLY A 169 11.91 3.69 14.44
C GLY A 169 10.59 4.38 14.06
N VAL A 170 10.13 4.24 12.81
CA VAL A 170 8.81 4.76 12.39
C VAL A 170 7.68 4.06 13.14
N LEU A 171 7.73 2.72 13.23
CA LEU A 171 6.70 1.94 13.92
C LEU A 171 6.63 2.30 15.42
N ASP A 172 7.80 2.49 16.07
CA ASP A 172 7.87 2.90 17.47
C ASP A 172 7.28 4.29 17.70
N ARG A 173 7.63 5.28 16.85
CA ARG A 173 7.07 6.64 16.94
C ARG A 173 5.55 6.67 16.73
N ILE A 174 5.03 5.89 15.77
CA ILE A 174 3.58 5.78 15.57
C ILE A 174 2.92 5.15 16.80
N ALA A 175 3.47 4.07 17.33
CA ALA A 175 2.92 3.39 18.50
C ALA A 175 2.91 4.30 19.76
N GLU A 176 3.96 5.09 19.94
CA GLU A 176 4.10 6.02 21.06
C GLU A 176 3.16 7.22 20.94
N ARG A 177 3.05 7.82 19.72
CA ARG A 177 2.29 9.04 19.51
C ARG A 177 0.78 8.80 19.30
N PHE A 178 0.40 7.63 18.79
CA PHE A 178 -0.98 7.27 18.47
C PHE A 178 -1.37 5.94 19.14
N PRO A 179 -1.39 5.87 20.49
CA PRO A 179 -1.77 4.65 21.19
C PRO A 179 -3.19 4.22 20.81
N GLY A 180 -3.40 2.91 20.68
CA GLY A 180 -4.66 2.32 20.23
C GLY A 180 -4.84 2.27 18.71
N SER A 181 -3.97 2.92 17.93
CA SER A 181 -4.06 2.89 16.47
C SER A 181 -3.81 1.50 15.89
N LEU A 182 -4.31 1.29 14.67
CA LEU A 182 -4.00 0.13 13.84
C LEU A 182 -2.95 0.50 12.78
N LEU A 183 -2.03 -0.43 12.51
CA LEU A 183 -0.98 -0.26 11.50
C LEU A 183 -0.98 -1.48 10.57
N ALA A 184 -1.25 -1.27 9.29
CA ALA A 184 -1.23 -2.32 8.28
C ALA A 184 -0.10 -2.08 7.28
N PHE A 185 0.77 -3.07 7.08
CA PHE A 185 1.85 -2.99 6.10
C PHE A 185 2.25 -4.37 5.57
N ASP A 186 2.92 -4.39 4.43
CA ASP A 186 3.46 -5.61 3.85
C ASP A 186 4.96 -5.75 4.10
N ILE A 187 5.37 -7.00 4.31
CA ILE A 187 6.75 -7.45 4.39
C ILE A 187 7.00 -8.52 3.35
N VAL A 188 8.26 -8.70 2.98
CA VAL A 188 8.67 -9.70 1.98
C VAL A 188 9.57 -10.74 2.62
N SER A 189 9.47 -12.00 2.14
CA SER A 189 10.37 -13.05 2.57
C SER A 189 11.78 -12.87 2.01
N GLN A 190 12.79 -13.48 2.65
CA GLN A 190 14.18 -13.49 2.18
C GLN A 190 14.29 -14.02 0.75
N VAL A 191 13.51 -15.05 0.41
CA VAL A 191 13.48 -15.63 -0.94
C VAL A 191 12.96 -14.62 -1.97
N THR A 192 11.86 -13.94 -1.65
CA THR A 192 11.27 -12.94 -2.55
C THR A 192 12.16 -11.71 -2.70
N PHE A 193 12.82 -11.30 -1.61
CA PHE A 193 13.84 -10.25 -1.60
C PHE A 193 14.97 -10.55 -2.58
N ALA A 194 15.58 -11.74 -2.48
CA ALA A 194 16.67 -12.16 -3.37
C ALA A 194 16.22 -12.25 -4.85
N GLN A 195 14.98 -12.70 -5.10
CA GLN A 195 14.40 -12.74 -6.44
C GLN A 195 14.19 -11.34 -7.02
N GLN A 196 13.69 -10.39 -6.22
CA GLN A 196 13.52 -9.00 -6.63
C GLN A 196 14.84 -8.38 -7.06
N HIS A 197 15.90 -8.55 -6.27
CA HIS A 197 17.22 -8.03 -6.61
C HIS A 197 17.72 -8.54 -7.97
N LYS A 198 17.58 -9.86 -8.24
CA LYS A 198 17.94 -10.45 -9.52
C LYS A 198 17.09 -9.90 -10.67
N MET A 199 15.77 -9.76 -10.45
CA MET A 199 14.86 -9.24 -11.46
C MET A 199 15.12 -7.76 -11.75
N ALA A 200 15.31 -6.95 -10.72
CA ALA A 200 15.58 -5.52 -10.86
C ALA A 200 16.92 -5.29 -11.61
N ALA A 201 17.97 -6.08 -11.32
CA ALA A 201 19.23 -6.02 -12.06
C ALA A 201 19.03 -6.35 -13.55
N ARG A 202 18.25 -7.39 -13.87
CA ARG A 202 17.96 -7.79 -15.27
C ARG A 202 17.15 -6.75 -16.05
N ARG A 203 16.34 -5.95 -15.36
CA ARG A 203 15.49 -4.90 -15.96
C ARG A 203 16.10 -3.51 -15.92
N GLY A 204 17.30 -3.35 -15.41
CA GLY A 204 17.94 -2.05 -15.25
C GLY A 204 17.26 -1.13 -14.23
N MET A 205 16.37 -1.65 -13.37
CA MET A 205 15.71 -0.86 -12.34
C MET A 205 16.75 -0.45 -11.28
N ALA A 206 16.79 0.83 -10.93
CA ALA A 206 17.66 1.34 -9.87
C ALA A 206 17.12 1.03 -8.47
N ALA A 207 15.81 1.01 -8.30
CA ALA A 207 15.16 0.71 -7.01
C ALA A 207 15.49 -0.70 -6.53
N ARG A 208 15.91 -0.81 -5.27
CA ARG A 208 16.19 -2.07 -4.58
C ARG A 208 15.47 -2.08 -3.25
N TRP A 209 14.98 -3.25 -2.86
CA TRP A 209 14.51 -3.43 -1.49
C TRP A 209 15.70 -3.45 -0.53
N ALA A 210 15.54 -2.90 0.66
CA ALA A 210 16.60 -2.74 1.65
C ALA A 210 16.58 -3.85 2.72
N TRP A 211 15.41 -4.43 2.99
CA TRP A 211 15.28 -5.49 3.99
C TRP A 211 14.18 -6.49 3.67
N ALA A 212 14.20 -7.61 4.41
CA ALA A 212 13.19 -8.66 4.36
C ALA A 212 12.89 -9.18 5.78
N CYS A 213 11.70 -9.74 5.95
CA CYS A 213 11.24 -10.34 7.20
C CYS A 213 10.36 -11.54 6.89
N ASP A 214 10.75 -12.73 7.39
CA ASP A 214 10.00 -13.97 7.15
C ASP A 214 8.86 -14.17 8.17
N ASP A 215 8.99 -13.62 9.38
CA ASP A 215 7.99 -13.73 10.45
C ASP A 215 7.62 -12.35 11.00
N PRO A 216 6.37 -11.88 10.76
CA PRO A 216 5.91 -10.59 11.28
C PRO A 216 5.91 -10.51 12.82
N ARG A 217 5.85 -11.65 13.53
CA ARG A 217 5.95 -11.65 14.99
C ARG A 217 7.28 -11.14 15.50
N SER A 218 8.35 -11.26 14.72
CA SER A 218 9.65 -10.69 15.06
C SER A 218 9.66 -9.15 15.13
N LEU A 219 8.58 -8.51 14.66
CA LEU A 219 8.37 -7.06 14.75
C LEU A 219 7.56 -6.65 15.97
N GLU A 220 7.03 -7.61 16.75
CA GLU A 220 6.38 -7.30 18.03
C GLU A 220 7.39 -6.75 19.05
N ARG A 221 6.95 -5.78 19.81
CA ARG A 221 7.73 -5.10 20.84
C ARG A 221 6.80 -4.42 21.86
N PRO A 222 7.32 -3.85 22.97
CA PRO A 222 6.50 -3.02 23.85
C PRO A 222 5.78 -1.92 23.06
N GLY A 223 4.47 -1.83 23.24
CA GLY A 223 3.63 -0.87 22.52
C GLY A 223 3.24 -1.24 21.08
N LEU A 224 3.64 -2.41 20.55
CA LEU A 224 3.24 -2.85 19.19
C LEU A 224 3.01 -4.36 19.15
N ARG A 225 1.77 -4.78 18.90
CA ARG A 225 1.38 -6.21 18.86
C ARG A 225 0.75 -6.60 17.52
N LEU A 226 1.11 -7.75 17.02
CA LEU A 226 0.51 -8.35 15.82
C LEU A 226 -0.94 -8.77 16.13
N VAL A 227 -1.89 -8.27 15.35
CA VAL A 227 -3.32 -8.62 15.43
C VAL A 227 -3.65 -9.72 14.43
N GLU A 228 -3.24 -9.54 13.17
CA GLU A 228 -3.53 -10.48 12.09
C GLU A 228 -2.40 -10.50 11.06
N SER A 229 -2.20 -11.65 10.44
CA SER A 229 -1.35 -11.80 9.26
C SER A 229 -2.14 -12.47 8.15
N ALA A 230 -1.98 -11.99 6.94
CA ALA A 230 -2.58 -12.53 5.73
C ALA A 230 -1.54 -12.67 4.63
N THR A 231 -1.81 -13.51 3.65
CA THR A 231 -1.08 -13.56 2.39
C THR A 231 -2.06 -13.45 1.23
N ILE A 232 -1.57 -13.19 0.04
CA ILE A 232 -2.44 -13.12 -1.14
C ILE A 232 -3.17 -14.45 -1.42
N THR A 233 -2.64 -15.57 -0.96
CA THR A 233 -3.25 -16.90 -1.10
C THR A 233 -4.12 -17.30 0.09
N ARG A 234 -3.91 -16.64 1.23
CA ARG A 234 -4.66 -16.83 2.48
C ARG A 234 -5.14 -15.47 3.01
N PRO A 235 -6.08 -14.81 2.31
CA PRO A 235 -6.62 -13.54 2.76
C PRO A 235 -7.45 -13.71 4.05
N PRO A 236 -7.78 -12.62 4.77
CA PRO A 236 -8.69 -12.62 5.91
C PRO A 236 -9.98 -13.41 5.61
N ARG A 237 -10.51 -14.12 6.61
CA ARG A 237 -11.64 -15.03 6.41
C ARG A 237 -12.88 -14.31 5.84
N GLY A 238 -13.19 -13.13 6.34
CA GLY A 238 -14.31 -12.32 5.86
C GLY A 238 -14.12 -11.94 4.39
N LEU A 239 -12.97 -11.38 4.05
CA LEU A 239 -12.63 -11.03 2.67
C LEU A 239 -12.69 -12.25 1.74
N ARG A 240 -12.21 -13.42 2.19
CA ARG A 240 -12.24 -14.64 1.38
C ARG A 240 -13.67 -14.99 0.95
N ALA A 241 -14.66 -14.75 1.79
CA ALA A 241 -16.08 -15.01 1.45
C ALA A 241 -16.58 -14.09 0.34
N GLU A 242 -16.07 -12.86 0.25
CA GLU A 242 -16.45 -11.86 -0.77
C GLU A 242 -15.74 -12.06 -2.12
N LEU A 243 -14.58 -12.75 -2.13
CA LEU A 243 -13.83 -12.95 -3.37
C LEU A 243 -14.66 -13.74 -4.40
N PRO A 244 -14.52 -13.44 -5.71
CA PRO A 244 -15.12 -14.22 -6.77
C PRO A 244 -14.77 -15.71 -6.66
N PHE A 245 -15.72 -16.60 -6.94
CA PHE A 245 -15.61 -18.06 -6.75
C PHE A 245 -14.29 -18.66 -7.26
N ARG A 246 -13.83 -18.23 -8.44
CA ARG A 246 -12.57 -18.71 -9.01
C ARG A 246 -11.34 -18.36 -8.14
N TYR A 247 -11.30 -17.17 -7.52
CA TYR A 247 -10.21 -16.80 -6.62
C TYR A 247 -10.25 -17.66 -5.36
N ARG A 248 -11.42 -17.82 -4.74
CA ARG A 248 -11.60 -18.69 -3.56
C ARG A 248 -11.09 -20.11 -3.79
N ARG A 249 -11.30 -20.65 -5.01
CA ARG A 249 -10.92 -22.01 -5.36
C ARG A 249 -9.44 -22.15 -5.78
N LEU A 250 -8.90 -21.16 -6.49
CA LEU A 250 -7.56 -21.27 -7.09
C LEU A 250 -6.45 -20.74 -6.19
N LEU A 251 -6.73 -19.76 -5.32
CA LEU A 251 -5.70 -19.19 -4.43
C LEU A 251 -5.00 -20.24 -3.55
N PRO A 252 -5.70 -21.19 -2.93
CA PRO A 252 -5.03 -22.23 -2.12
C PRO A 252 -4.06 -23.10 -2.94
N LEU A 253 -4.33 -23.31 -4.22
CA LEU A 253 -3.45 -24.09 -5.11
C LEU A 253 -2.17 -23.33 -5.47
N ALA A 254 -2.21 -22.00 -5.44
CA ALA A 254 -1.06 -21.14 -5.67
C ALA A 254 -0.19 -20.92 -4.40
N ASP A 255 -0.62 -21.37 -3.24
CA ASP A 255 0.05 -21.17 -1.96
C ASP A 255 1.52 -21.66 -1.92
N PRO A 256 1.90 -22.81 -2.49
CA PRO A 256 3.30 -23.26 -2.52
C PRO A 256 4.24 -22.28 -3.23
N VAL A 257 3.73 -21.50 -4.19
CA VAL A 257 4.51 -20.57 -5.02
C VAL A 257 4.42 -19.14 -4.51
N LEU A 258 3.23 -18.70 -4.12
CA LEU A 258 2.94 -17.29 -3.82
C LEU A 258 2.71 -17.02 -2.32
N GLY A 259 2.40 -18.04 -1.53
CA GLY A 259 1.97 -17.89 -0.14
C GLY A 259 3.02 -17.33 0.80
N LYS A 260 4.29 -17.42 0.43
CA LYS A 260 5.41 -16.88 1.21
C LYS A 260 6.05 -15.62 0.58
N SER A 261 5.49 -15.09 -0.51
CA SER A 261 6.10 -13.97 -1.22
C SER A 261 5.95 -12.66 -0.46
N PHE A 262 4.71 -12.39 -0.04
CA PHE A 262 4.33 -11.20 0.72
C PHE A 262 3.48 -11.61 1.90
N THR A 263 3.82 -11.13 3.07
CA THR A 263 2.98 -11.20 4.26
C THR A 263 2.45 -9.80 4.55
N LEU A 264 1.14 -9.67 4.56
CA LEU A 264 0.45 -8.46 4.97
C LEU A 264 0.14 -8.61 6.45
N SER A 265 0.44 -7.59 7.21
CA SER A 265 0.40 -7.68 8.68
C SER A 265 -0.36 -6.49 9.24
N LEU A 266 -1.27 -6.76 10.14
CA LEU A 266 -2.03 -5.78 10.90
C LEU A 266 -1.53 -5.81 12.35
N PHE A 267 -1.05 -4.68 12.81
CA PHE A 267 -0.59 -4.47 14.18
C PHE A 267 -1.51 -3.51 14.91
N ARG A 268 -1.46 -3.56 16.24
CA ARG A 268 -2.09 -2.57 17.12
C ARG A 268 -1.02 -1.92 17.98
N ALA A 269 -1.07 -0.60 18.07
CA ALA A 269 -0.30 0.21 19.00
C ALA A 269 -0.95 0.20 20.40
N GLY A 270 -0.16 0.09 21.47
CA GLY A 270 -0.64 0.18 22.86
C GLY A 270 -0.49 -1.06 23.70
#